data_fa771aa2697a6427bb22957b4797cb30
#
_entry.id   fa771aa2697a6427bb22957b4797cb30
#
_cell.length_a   1.000
_cell.length_b   1.000
_cell.length_c   1.000
_cell.angle_alpha   90.00
_cell.angle_beta   90.00
_cell.angle_gamma   90.00
#
_symmetry.space_group_name_H-M   'P 1'
#
loop_
_entity.id
_entity.type
_entity.pdbx_description
1 polymer ?
#
loop_
_entity_poly.entity_id
_entity_poly.type
_entity_poly.pdbx_seq_one_letter_code
_entity_poly.pdbx_strand_id
1 'polypeptide(L)'
;MRRILIALLISSITFSTQPTFALHTLDKYASAKQLSGPGLIVLNPDGSVLVEKQPDSLRVPASVLKLLTMAVVLENLSADGRYVTSVWRTANKKEFVIRGALDPFLSVNRSVSDKYGHGYLMGLLSRAGALDFRNITVKYSGLYPGDVKGLAVAFKQRKIKAKLVKVNGIEANNISVEELATLTSKPLSKMVSHTILWSDNAVADRLAKAVTRQLGNSTNSKGLTSTYKSELAKLNVSTEGLAIFDGSGLSKKNRVSARTIVELLKAIRNDPRFAAIYEGLPISGQTGTLVKRFEKAPGAIGHVHAKTGWINRSVTMAGYAESGDKEFVFAILADNITPNLRSRNAARRAMDKLLEAIVIGSHQTL
;
A
#
# COMPACT_ATOMS: atom_id res chain seq x y z
N MET A 1 -45.80 42.38 -56.45
CA MET A 1 -45.40 40.96 -56.34
C MET A 1 -44.15 40.81 -55.52
N ARG A 2 -44.29 40.45 -54.23
CA ARG A 2 -43.12 40.21 -53.31
C ARG A 2 -42.94 38.70 -53.24
N ARG A 3 -41.78 38.25 -53.70
CA ARG A 3 -41.34 36.84 -53.54
C ARG A 3 -40.68 36.65 -52.14
N ILE A 4 -41.29 35.84 -51.31
CA ILE A 4 -40.70 35.40 -50.00
C ILE A 4 -39.87 34.18 -50.29
N LEU A 5 -38.52 34.30 -50.02
CA LEU A 5 -37.62 33.17 -49.98
C LEU A 5 -37.68 32.55 -48.58
N ILE A 6 -38.14 31.32 -48.48
CA ILE A 6 -38.05 30.50 -47.27
C ILE A 6 -36.71 29.76 -47.32
N ALA A 7 -35.79 30.14 -46.44
CA ALA A 7 -34.55 29.39 -46.24
C ALA A 7 -34.80 28.22 -45.25
N LEU A 8 -34.74 27.00 -45.75
CA LEU A 8 -34.74 25.79 -44.90
C LEU A 8 -33.35 25.67 -44.21
N LEU A 9 -33.31 25.87 -42.90
CA LEU A 9 -32.15 25.46 -42.07
C LEU A 9 -32.26 23.95 -41.86
N ILE A 10 -31.40 23.20 -42.53
CA ILE A 10 -31.14 21.79 -42.24
C ILE A 10 -30.12 21.75 -41.08
N SER A 11 -30.59 21.54 -39.85
CA SER A 11 -29.70 21.24 -38.74
C SER A 11 -29.23 19.79 -38.85
N SER A 12 -28.00 19.61 -39.25
CA SER A 12 -27.32 18.31 -39.21
C SER A 12 -27.03 17.92 -37.76
N ILE A 13 -27.88 17.04 -37.22
CA ILE A 13 -27.62 16.34 -35.94
C ILE A 13 -26.55 15.31 -36.25
N THR A 14 -25.33 15.63 -35.96
CA THR A 14 -24.24 14.63 -35.93
C THR A 14 -24.44 13.74 -34.71
N PHE A 15 -25.03 12.58 -34.90
CA PHE A 15 -24.96 11.49 -33.93
C PHE A 15 -23.52 11.04 -33.82
N SER A 16 -22.86 11.42 -32.72
CA SER A 16 -21.61 10.81 -32.33
C SER A 16 -21.87 9.34 -32.00
N THR A 17 -21.63 8.46 -32.95
CA THR A 17 -21.64 7.02 -32.70
C THR A 17 -20.38 6.70 -31.87
N GLN A 18 -20.53 6.68 -30.55
CA GLN A 18 -19.54 6.08 -29.65
C GLN A 18 -19.26 4.65 -30.15
N PRO A 19 -18.00 4.21 -30.21
CA PRO A 19 -17.70 2.91 -30.79
C PRO A 19 -18.19 1.79 -29.87
N THR A 20 -19.40 1.29 -30.12
CA THR A 20 -20.02 0.11 -29.46
C THR A 20 -19.06 -1.10 -29.44
N PHE A 21 -18.13 -1.18 -30.37
CA PHE A 21 -17.14 -2.24 -30.49
C PHE A 21 -16.09 -2.22 -29.36
N ALA A 22 -15.61 -1.07 -28.94
CA ALA A 22 -14.61 -0.93 -27.87
C ALA A 22 -15.20 -1.33 -26.50
N LEU A 23 -16.41 -0.90 -26.19
CA LEU A 23 -17.13 -1.27 -24.96
C LEU A 23 -17.39 -2.77 -24.86
N HIS A 24 -17.79 -3.42 -25.97
CA HIS A 24 -18.01 -4.87 -26.00
C HIS A 24 -16.72 -5.66 -25.72
N THR A 25 -15.57 -5.17 -26.19
CA THR A 25 -14.26 -5.76 -25.96
C THR A 25 -13.83 -5.63 -24.49
N LEU A 26 -14.02 -4.47 -23.86
CA LEU A 26 -13.71 -4.26 -22.44
C LEU A 26 -14.59 -5.13 -21.55
N ASP A 27 -15.88 -5.24 -21.84
CA ASP A 27 -16.82 -6.11 -21.11
C ASP A 27 -16.39 -7.58 -21.16
N LYS A 28 -15.93 -8.04 -22.32
CA LYS A 28 -15.38 -9.40 -22.52
C LYS A 28 -14.15 -9.64 -21.63
N TYR A 29 -13.22 -8.68 -21.55
CA TYR A 29 -12.03 -8.81 -20.67
C TYR A 29 -12.41 -8.73 -19.20
N ALA A 30 -13.31 -7.84 -18.81
CA ALA A 30 -13.81 -7.72 -17.44
C ALA A 30 -14.56 -8.99 -16.97
N SER A 31 -15.22 -9.70 -17.91
CA SER A 31 -15.94 -10.96 -17.68
C SER A 31 -15.08 -12.20 -17.88
N ALA A 32 -13.75 -12.07 -18.05
CA ALA A 32 -12.86 -13.20 -18.32
C ALA A 32 -12.96 -14.29 -17.24
N LYS A 33 -13.18 -15.56 -17.65
CA LYS A 33 -13.33 -16.72 -16.74
C LYS A 33 -12.18 -16.84 -15.72
N GLN A 34 -10.98 -16.42 -16.10
CA GLN A 34 -9.79 -16.43 -15.25
C GLN A 34 -9.91 -15.51 -14.03
N LEU A 35 -10.80 -14.51 -14.04
CA LEU A 35 -11.07 -13.61 -12.92
C LEU A 35 -12.09 -14.17 -11.93
N SER A 36 -12.81 -15.25 -12.28
CA SER A 36 -13.74 -15.99 -11.40
C SER A 36 -14.79 -15.08 -10.73
N GLY A 37 -15.42 -14.18 -11.51
CA GLY A 37 -16.45 -13.26 -11.02
C GLY A 37 -15.86 -12.18 -10.09
N PRO A 38 -15.04 -11.25 -10.58
CA PRO A 38 -14.37 -10.25 -9.77
C PRO A 38 -15.33 -9.15 -9.28
N GLY A 39 -14.96 -8.46 -8.20
CA GLY A 39 -15.36 -7.09 -7.96
C GLY A 39 -14.46 -6.18 -8.80
N LEU A 40 -15.00 -5.49 -9.78
CA LEU A 40 -14.23 -4.69 -10.74
C LEU A 40 -14.96 -3.40 -11.08
N ILE A 41 -14.21 -2.32 -11.18
CA ILE A 41 -14.69 -1.06 -11.74
C ILE A 41 -13.52 -0.29 -12.37
N VAL A 42 -13.79 0.34 -13.49
CA VAL A 42 -12.90 1.29 -14.15
C VAL A 42 -13.68 2.58 -14.40
N LEU A 43 -13.10 3.70 -14.00
CA LEU A 43 -13.65 5.03 -14.22
C LEU A 43 -12.92 5.74 -15.33
N ASN A 44 -13.69 6.46 -16.15
CA ASN A 44 -13.19 7.42 -17.12
C ASN A 44 -12.54 8.63 -16.43
N PRO A 45 -11.76 9.47 -17.14
CA PRO A 45 -11.18 10.69 -16.59
C PRO A 45 -12.19 11.66 -15.97
N ASP A 46 -13.42 11.71 -16.50
CA ASP A 46 -14.52 12.51 -15.96
C ASP A 46 -15.18 11.90 -14.70
N GLY A 47 -14.78 10.68 -14.34
CA GLY A 47 -15.31 9.93 -13.21
C GLY A 47 -16.55 9.10 -13.51
N SER A 48 -17.06 9.10 -14.76
CA SER A 48 -18.11 8.18 -15.18
C SER A 48 -17.60 6.73 -15.25
N VAL A 49 -18.49 5.75 -15.17
CA VAL A 49 -18.11 4.33 -15.24
C VAL A 49 -17.83 3.93 -16.68
N LEU A 50 -16.63 3.42 -16.96
CA LEU A 50 -16.27 2.83 -18.25
C LEU A 50 -16.70 1.35 -18.33
N VAL A 51 -16.40 0.56 -17.30
CA VAL A 51 -16.81 -0.84 -17.19
C VAL A 51 -16.85 -1.25 -15.71
N GLU A 52 -17.82 -2.06 -15.33
CA GLU A 52 -17.90 -2.58 -13.97
C GLU A 52 -18.48 -4.00 -13.93
N LYS A 53 -18.07 -4.77 -12.91
CA LYS A 53 -18.58 -6.09 -12.55
C LYS A 53 -18.66 -6.21 -11.04
N GLN A 54 -19.86 -6.31 -10.49
CA GLN A 54 -20.08 -6.45 -9.05
C GLN A 54 -19.21 -5.48 -8.21
N PRO A 55 -19.16 -4.17 -8.51
CA PRO A 55 -18.21 -3.24 -7.92
C PRO A 55 -18.38 -3.08 -6.41
N ASP A 56 -19.58 -3.29 -5.89
CA ASP A 56 -19.94 -3.15 -4.47
C ASP A 56 -19.80 -4.45 -3.68
N SER A 57 -19.53 -5.58 -4.37
CA SER A 57 -19.30 -6.85 -3.71
C SER A 57 -18.05 -6.80 -2.80
N LEU A 58 -18.23 -7.22 -1.57
CA LEU A 58 -17.15 -7.27 -0.57
C LEU A 58 -16.16 -8.40 -0.91
N ARG A 59 -14.92 -8.05 -1.17
CA ARG A 59 -13.87 -8.95 -1.60
C ARG A 59 -12.67 -8.94 -0.65
N VAL A 60 -11.86 -9.98 -0.71
CA VAL A 60 -10.56 -10.02 -0.01
C VAL A 60 -9.53 -9.23 -0.82
N PRO A 61 -9.10 -8.04 -0.34
CA PRO A 61 -8.30 -7.11 -1.13
C PRO A 61 -6.84 -7.54 -1.31
N ALA A 62 -6.36 -8.49 -0.52
CA ALA A 62 -4.94 -8.76 -0.41
C ALA A 62 -4.15 -7.44 -0.20
N SER A 63 -2.96 -7.30 -0.77
CA SER A 63 -2.12 -6.10 -0.55
C SER A 63 -2.62 -4.80 -1.20
N VAL A 64 -3.72 -4.82 -1.97
CA VAL A 64 -4.39 -3.59 -2.40
C VAL A 64 -4.95 -2.82 -1.19
N LEU A 65 -5.25 -3.50 -0.09
CA LEU A 65 -5.62 -2.87 1.18
C LEU A 65 -4.62 -1.79 1.63
N LYS A 66 -3.35 -1.91 1.27
CA LYS A 66 -2.32 -0.92 1.64
C LYS A 66 -2.59 0.48 1.11
N LEU A 67 -3.39 0.62 0.04
CA LEU A 67 -3.84 1.93 -0.43
C LEU A 67 -4.69 2.63 0.63
N LEU A 68 -5.67 1.92 1.19
CA LEU A 68 -6.49 2.44 2.28
C LEU A 68 -5.63 2.71 3.53
N THR A 69 -4.75 1.77 3.86
CA THR A 69 -3.86 1.90 5.02
C THR A 69 -2.99 3.15 4.94
N MET A 70 -2.35 3.38 3.80
CA MET A 70 -1.46 4.54 3.65
C MET A 70 -2.23 5.86 3.58
N ALA A 71 -3.46 5.85 3.06
CA ALA A 71 -4.32 7.03 3.11
C ALA A 71 -4.70 7.37 4.56
N VAL A 72 -5.16 6.41 5.35
CA VAL A 72 -5.45 6.59 6.78
C VAL A 72 -4.20 7.05 7.56
N VAL A 73 -3.02 6.55 7.20
CA VAL A 73 -1.75 6.95 7.80
C VAL A 73 -1.42 8.41 7.49
N LEU A 74 -1.48 8.83 6.23
CA LEU A 74 -1.13 10.20 5.81
C LEU A 74 -2.19 11.23 6.21
N GLU A 75 -3.45 10.83 6.42
CA GLU A 75 -4.47 11.71 6.98
C GLU A 75 -4.18 12.11 8.43
N ASN A 76 -3.46 11.29 9.18
CA ASN A 76 -3.29 11.45 10.62
C ASN A 76 -1.85 11.68 11.09
N LEU A 77 -0.84 11.39 10.26
CA LEU A 77 0.57 11.53 10.60
C LEU A 77 1.26 12.45 9.60
N SER A 78 2.17 13.30 10.10
CA SER A 78 2.97 14.17 9.24
C SER A 78 3.82 13.37 8.25
N ALA A 79 3.74 13.70 6.96
CA ALA A 79 4.53 13.08 5.90
C ALA A 79 6.05 13.23 6.12
N ASP A 80 6.49 14.30 6.78
CA ASP A 80 7.88 14.57 7.13
C ASP A 80 8.29 14.00 8.49
N GLY A 81 7.32 13.40 9.22
CA GLY A 81 7.54 12.78 10.52
C GLY A 81 8.64 11.73 10.47
N ARG A 82 9.48 11.70 11.51
CA ARG A 82 10.60 10.76 11.65
C ARG A 82 10.58 10.11 13.01
N TYR A 83 11.10 8.91 13.06
CA TYR A 83 11.27 8.15 14.30
C TYR A 83 12.73 8.17 14.70
N VAL A 84 12.98 8.34 16.01
CA VAL A 84 14.31 8.32 16.59
C VAL A 84 14.47 7.08 17.46
N THR A 85 15.55 6.35 17.27
CA THR A 85 15.96 5.25 18.13
C THR A 85 17.38 5.48 18.58
N SER A 86 17.61 5.50 19.88
CA SER A 86 18.94 5.74 20.48
C SER A 86 19.36 4.60 21.41
N VAL A 87 20.66 4.45 21.57
CA VAL A 87 21.29 3.52 22.53
C VAL A 87 22.06 4.34 23.55
N TRP A 88 21.76 4.08 24.80
CA TRP A 88 22.33 4.76 25.96
C TRP A 88 23.10 3.80 26.83
N ARG A 89 24.13 4.29 27.52
CA ARG A 89 24.80 3.60 28.61
C ARG A 89 24.04 3.82 29.91
N THR A 90 24.06 2.83 30.80
CA THR A 90 23.68 3.01 32.20
C THR A 90 24.93 3.21 33.08
N ALA A 91 24.75 3.32 34.38
CA ALA A 91 25.87 3.31 35.32
C ALA A 91 26.71 2.01 35.23
N ASN A 92 26.11 0.90 34.75
CA ASN A 92 26.82 -0.36 34.51
C ASN A 92 27.36 -0.41 33.08
N LYS A 93 28.67 -0.53 32.91
CA LYS A 93 29.37 -0.57 31.60
C LYS A 93 28.90 -1.69 30.65
N LYS A 94 28.29 -2.78 31.17
CA LYS A 94 27.76 -3.92 30.38
C LYS A 94 26.27 -3.87 30.22
N GLU A 95 25.62 -2.77 30.60
CA GLU A 95 24.18 -2.59 30.46
C GLU A 95 23.87 -1.40 29.54
N PHE A 96 23.10 -1.65 28.53
CA PHE A 96 22.69 -0.69 27.52
C PHE A 96 21.18 -0.51 27.53
N VAL A 97 20.71 0.69 27.17
CA VAL A 97 19.27 0.99 27.03
C VAL A 97 18.97 1.38 25.60
N ILE A 98 18.06 0.67 24.94
CA ILE A 98 17.49 1.10 23.65
C ILE A 98 16.24 1.92 23.95
N ARG A 99 16.25 3.19 23.55
CA ARG A 99 15.07 4.07 23.59
C ARG A 99 14.53 4.25 22.18
N GLY A 100 13.51 3.49 21.83
CA GLY A 100 12.85 3.54 20.53
C GLY A 100 11.55 4.32 20.58
N ALA A 101 11.08 4.77 19.40
CA ALA A 101 9.81 5.43 19.20
C ALA A 101 8.79 4.53 18.47
N LEU A 102 8.92 3.20 18.54
CA LEU A 102 8.16 2.25 17.72
C LEU A 102 8.34 2.55 16.22
N ASP A 103 9.59 2.76 15.80
CA ASP A 103 9.92 2.99 14.38
C ASP A 103 9.47 1.79 13.53
N PRO A 104 8.51 1.97 12.60
CA PRO A 104 8.01 0.89 11.77
C PRO A 104 9.04 0.42 10.75
N PHE A 105 10.11 1.20 10.52
CA PHE A 105 11.11 0.97 9.47
C PHE A 105 12.45 0.45 10.03
N LEU A 106 12.47 -0.07 11.26
CA LEU A 106 13.64 -0.75 11.83
C LEU A 106 13.77 -2.18 11.31
N SER A 107 15.02 -2.63 11.17
CA SER A 107 15.37 -4.01 10.86
C SER A 107 16.62 -4.45 11.63
N VAL A 108 16.65 -5.71 12.03
CA VAL A 108 17.86 -6.38 12.54
C VAL A 108 18.62 -7.11 11.44
N ASN A 109 18.02 -7.24 10.26
CA ASN A 109 18.60 -7.89 9.08
C ASN A 109 19.36 -6.87 8.23
N ARG A 110 20.67 -7.05 8.10
CA ARG A 110 21.52 -6.15 7.33
C ARG A 110 21.12 -6.09 5.85
N SER A 111 20.87 -7.23 5.22
CA SER A 111 20.47 -7.26 3.80
C SER A 111 19.18 -6.50 3.52
N VAL A 112 18.21 -6.52 4.44
CA VAL A 112 16.97 -5.72 4.35
C VAL A 112 17.30 -4.24 4.50
N SER A 113 18.15 -3.88 5.46
CA SER A 113 18.56 -2.50 5.68
C SER A 113 19.32 -1.94 4.48
N ASP A 114 20.29 -2.69 3.95
CA ASP A 114 21.11 -2.26 2.81
C ASP A 114 20.26 -2.15 1.53
N LYS A 115 19.37 -3.13 1.28
CA LYS A 115 18.54 -3.15 0.07
C LYS A 115 17.44 -2.09 0.05
N TYR A 116 16.78 -1.88 1.20
CA TYR A 116 15.59 -1.07 1.28
C TYR A 116 15.76 0.21 2.10
N GLY A 117 16.92 0.38 2.75
CA GLY A 117 17.24 1.55 3.55
C GLY A 117 16.47 1.60 4.88
N HIS A 118 16.15 0.42 5.45
CA HIS A 118 15.64 0.34 6.82
C HIS A 118 16.70 0.72 7.84
N GLY A 119 16.29 1.27 8.98
CA GLY A 119 17.20 1.52 10.10
C GLY A 119 17.81 0.22 10.60
N TYR A 120 19.16 0.12 10.63
CA TYR A 120 19.86 -1.12 11.02
C TYR A 120 20.14 -1.14 12.51
N LEU A 121 19.30 -1.85 13.29
CA LEU A 121 19.36 -1.87 14.75
C LEU A 121 20.65 -2.51 15.30
N MET A 122 21.17 -3.57 14.65
CA MET A 122 22.45 -4.15 15.05
C MET A 122 23.65 -3.23 14.75
N GLY A 123 23.57 -2.43 13.69
CA GLY A 123 24.55 -1.38 13.39
C GLY A 123 24.53 -0.25 14.42
N LEU A 124 23.35 0.11 14.91
CA LEU A 124 23.20 1.07 16.00
C LEU A 124 23.87 0.57 17.29
N LEU A 125 23.63 -0.69 17.66
CA LEU A 125 24.27 -1.35 18.81
C LEU A 125 25.80 -1.48 18.64
N SER A 126 26.27 -1.72 17.41
CA SER A 126 27.71 -1.75 17.11
C SER A 126 28.37 -0.39 17.34
N ARG A 127 27.76 0.69 16.84
CA ARG A 127 28.27 2.06 17.07
C ARG A 127 28.27 2.45 18.54
N ALA A 128 27.36 1.89 19.34
CA ALA A 128 27.30 2.08 20.77
C ALA A 128 28.32 1.24 21.55
N GLY A 129 29.16 0.43 20.88
CA GLY A 129 30.12 -0.45 21.52
C GLY A 129 29.50 -1.66 22.26
N ALA A 130 28.17 -1.88 22.09
CA ALA A 130 27.48 -2.96 22.79
C ALA A 130 27.90 -4.36 22.31
N LEU A 131 28.39 -4.46 21.07
CA LEU A 131 28.81 -5.74 20.47
C LEU A 131 30.27 -6.15 20.87
N ASP A 132 31.00 -5.31 21.58
CA ASP A 132 32.34 -5.59 22.03
C ASP A 132 32.37 -6.52 23.26
N PHE A 133 31.22 -6.66 23.90
CA PHE A 133 31.07 -7.50 25.09
C PHE A 133 30.47 -8.87 24.75
N ARG A 134 30.95 -9.93 25.44
CA ARG A 134 30.39 -11.28 25.31
C ARG A 134 29.13 -11.52 26.16
N ASN A 135 28.99 -10.76 27.25
CA ASN A 135 27.85 -10.84 28.16
C ASN A 135 27.34 -9.43 28.42
N ILE A 136 26.07 -9.17 28.07
CA ILE A 136 25.44 -7.85 28.21
C ILE A 136 24.00 -7.95 28.69
N THR A 137 23.53 -6.90 29.31
CA THR A 137 22.09 -6.64 29.48
C THR A 137 21.68 -5.53 28.53
N VAL A 138 20.61 -5.75 27.77
CA VAL A 138 19.98 -4.72 26.92
C VAL A 138 18.57 -4.50 27.41
N LYS A 139 18.36 -3.41 28.11
CA LYS A 139 17.03 -2.90 28.44
C LYS A 139 16.47 -2.18 27.23
N TYR A 140 15.16 -2.26 26.99
CA TYR A 140 14.56 -1.61 25.83
C TYR A 140 13.16 -1.08 26.10
N SER A 141 12.87 0.05 25.50
CA SER A 141 11.54 0.65 25.39
C SER A 141 11.26 1.02 23.93
N GLY A 142 10.00 1.02 23.51
CA GLY A 142 9.60 1.50 22.18
C GLY A 142 10.11 0.67 21.01
N LEU A 143 10.26 -0.66 21.16
CA LEU A 143 10.56 -1.60 20.08
C LEU A 143 9.35 -2.52 19.82
N TYR A 144 9.15 -2.92 18.56
CA TYR A 144 8.16 -3.95 18.22
C TYR A 144 8.65 -5.35 18.68
N PRO A 145 7.71 -6.25 19.04
CA PRO A 145 8.07 -7.62 19.45
C PRO A 145 8.92 -8.38 18.42
N GLY A 146 8.68 -8.11 17.13
CA GLY A 146 9.47 -8.71 16.04
C GLY A 146 10.94 -8.26 16.05
N ASP A 147 11.18 -6.99 16.36
CA ASP A 147 12.56 -6.45 16.45
C ASP A 147 13.30 -7.05 17.62
N VAL A 148 12.63 -7.21 18.77
CA VAL A 148 13.20 -7.85 19.97
C VAL A 148 13.54 -9.32 19.71
N LYS A 149 12.65 -10.08 19.07
CA LYS A 149 12.93 -11.47 18.65
C LYS A 149 14.11 -11.53 17.70
N GLY A 150 14.18 -10.61 16.74
CA GLY A 150 15.29 -10.49 15.81
C GLY A 150 16.62 -10.19 16.52
N LEU A 151 16.62 -9.29 17.49
CA LEU A 151 17.81 -9.00 18.33
C LEU A 151 18.29 -10.25 19.06
N ALA A 152 17.40 -11.02 19.68
CA ALA A 152 17.76 -12.25 20.38
C ALA A 152 18.46 -13.25 19.43
N VAL A 153 17.94 -13.43 18.22
CA VAL A 153 18.54 -14.28 17.19
C VAL A 153 19.91 -13.73 16.76
N ALA A 154 20.00 -12.42 16.50
CA ALA A 154 21.24 -11.78 16.04
C ALA A 154 22.36 -11.85 17.09
N PHE A 155 22.05 -11.69 18.37
CA PHE A 155 23.01 -11.88 19.47
C PHE A 155 23.49 -13.33 19.57
N LYS A 156 22.56 -14.30 19.48
CA LYS A 156 22.91 -15.74 19.49
C LYS A 156 23.88 -16.09 18.35
N GLN A 157 23.61 -15.60 17.14
CA GLN A 157 24.47 -15.82 15.96
C GLN A 157 25.88 -15.26 16.16
N ARG A 158 26.04 -14.16 16.94
CA ARG A 158 27.30 -13.53 17.26
C ARG A 158 27.97 -14.11 18.52
N LYS A 159 27.39 -15.15 19.12
CA LYS A 159 27.84 -15.76 20.37
C LYS A 159 27.92 -14.76 21.53
N ILE A 160 27.00 -13.75 21.53
CA ILE A 160 26.82 -12.79 22.62
C ILE A 160 25.71 -13.28 23.54
N LYS A 161 25.96 -13.44 24.81
CA LYS A 161 24.96 -13.73 25.84
C LYS A 161 24.28 -12.41 26.24
N ALA A 162 23.18 -12.11 25.60
CA ALA A 162 22.40 -10.87 25.86
C ALA A 162 21.13 -11.20 26.64
N LYS A 163 20.97 -10.54 27.80
CA LYS A 163 19.70 -10.51 28.53
C LYS A 163 18.87 -9.33 28.00
N LEU A 164 17.74 -9.60 27.33
CA LEU A 164 16.80 -8.56 26.85
C LEU A 164 15.72 -8.33 27.89
N VAL A 165 15.60 -7.09 28.39
CA VAL A 165 14.64 -6.71 29.44
C VAL A 165 13.78 -5.56 28.95
N LYS A 166 12.47 -5.78 28.85
CA LYS A 166 11.53 -4.72 28.53
C LYS A 166 11.35 -3.80 29.74
N VAL A 167 11.46 -2.49 29.52
CA VAL A 167 11.20 -1.45 30.50
C VAL A 167 10.17 -0.46 29.92
N ASN A 168 9.51 0.33 30.76
CA ASN A 168 8.68 1.41 30.29
C ASN A 168 9.54 2.65 29.91
N GLY A 169 8.93 3.67 29.26
CA GLY A 169 9.67 4.84 28.80
C GLY A 169 10.25 5.69 29.91
N ILE A 170 9.57 5.80 31.06
CA ILE A 170 10.05 6.56 32.24
C ILE A 170 11.28 5.87 32.82
N GLU A 171 11.19 4.56 33.05
CA GLU A 171 12.33 3.78 33.54
C GLU A 171 13.52 3.86 32.57
N ALA A 172 13.28 3.70 31.27
CA ALA A 172 14.32 3.84 30.25
C ALA A 172 15.03 5.19 30.34
N ASN A 173 14.30 6.29 30.54
CA ASN A 173 14.84 7.62 30.69
C ASN A 173 15.69 7.75 31.95
N ASN A 174 15.18 7.28 33.09
CA ASN A 174 15.83 7.44 34.40
C ASN A 174 17.16 6.69 34.51
N ILE A 175 17.31 5.54 33.83
CA ILE A 175 18.53 4.75 33.87
C ILE A 175 19.54 5.09 32.77
N SER A 176 19.14 5.96 31.82
CA SER A 176 20.01 6.42 30.73
C SER A 176 20.95 7.52 31.21
N VAL A 177 22.28 7.27 31.17
CA VAL A 177 23.31 8.19 31.66
C VAL A 177 23.97 8.94 30.49
N GLU A 178 24.37 8.24 29.44
CA GLU A 178 25.11 8.78 28.31
C GLU A 178 24.54 8.23 27.00
N GLU A 179 24.25 9.11 26.03
CA GLU A 179 23.87 8.70 24.68
C GLU A 179 25.09 8.25 23.89
N LEU A 180 25.09 7.00 23.45
CA LEU A 180 26.21 6.39 22.73
C LEU A 180 26.04 6.40 21.22
N ALA A 181 24.79 6.25 20.76
CA ALA A 181 24.48 6.25 19.33
C ALA A 181 23.01 6.55 19.10
N THR A 182 22.74 7.23 17.99
CA THR A 182 21.38 7.56 17.56
C THR A 182 21.16 7.19 16.09
N LEU A 183 19.91 6.89 15.76
CA LEU A 183 19.42 6.58 14.42
C LEU A 183 18.10 7.32 14.21
N THR A 184 18.06 8.17 13.19
CA THR A 184 16.83 8.81 12.72
C THR A 184 16.34 8.12 11.45
N SER A 185 15.08 7.78 11.42
CA SER A 185 14.46 7.12 10.27
C SER A 185 14.38 8.02 9.04
N LYS A 186 14.04 7.44 7.88
CA LYS A 186 13.53 8.20 6.73
C LYS A 186 12.21 8.90 7.11
N PRO A 187 11.80 9.98 6.40
CA PRO A 187 10.49 10.57 6.61
C PRO A 187 9.37 9.59 6.29
N LEU A 188 8.22 9.78 6.91
CA LEU A 188 7.05 8.90 6.75
C LEU A 188 6.63 8.77 5.29
N SER A 189 6.68 9.84 4.50
CA SER A 189 6.42 9.83 3.06
C SER A 189 7.24 8.77 2.31
N LYS A 190 8.53 8.66 2.63
CA LYS A 190 9.41 7.64 2.02
C LYS A 190 9.12 6.21 2.51
N MET A 191 8.63 6.06 3.75
CA MET A 191 8.16 4.76 4.25
C MET A 191 6.86 4.34 3.55
N VAL A 192 5.96 5.29 3.29
CA VAL A 192 4.72 5.09 2.54
C VAL A 192 5.02 4.64 1.11
N SER A 193 5.82 5.42 0.36
CA SER A 193 6.19 5.08 -1.03
C SER A 193 6.88 3.71 -1.10
N HIS A 194 7.81 3.42 -0.17
CA HIS A 194 8.44 2.10 -0.06
C HIS A 194 7.41 0.97 0.16
N THR A 195 6.48 1.19 1.10
CA THR A 195 5.46 0.18 1.46
C THR A 195 4.53 -0.13 0.30
N ILE A 196 4.18 0.86 -0.50
CA ILE A 196 3.38 0.68 -1.71
C ILE A 196 4.20 -0.04 -2.80
N LEU A 197 5.44 0.40 -3.07
CA LEU A 197 6.32 -0.12 -4.13
C LEU A 197 6.67 -1.60 -3.94
N TRP A 198 7.11 -1.96 -2.72
CA TRP A 198 7.60 -3.30 -2.40
C TRP A 198 6.57 -4.16 -1.68
N SER A 199 5.41 -3.59 -1.38
CA SER A 199 4.33 -4.29 -0.67
C SER A 199 4.73 -4.78 0.73
N ASP A 200 5.47 -3.96 1.50
CA ASP A 200 5.95 -4.34 2.83
C ASP A 200 4.79 -4.53 3.82
N ASN A 201 4.59 -5.77 4.24
CA ASN A 201 3.51 -6.13 5.15
C ASN A 201 3.76 -5.67 6.59
N ALA A 202 5.02 -5.72 7.03
CA ALA A 202 5.38 -5.38 8.40
C ALA A 202 5.21 -3.88 8.65
N VAL A 203 5.72 -3.06 7.73
CA VAL A 203 5.58 -1.60 7.81
C VAL A 203 4.11 -1.20 7.73
N ALA A 204 3.33 -1.77 6.80
CA ALA A 204 1.91 -1.48 6.67
C ALA A 204 1.12 -1.79 7.96
N ASP A 205 1.32 -2.96 8.55
CA ASP A 205 0.60 -3.36 9.76
C ASP A 205 1.05 -2.55 11.00
N ARG A 206 2.34 -2.22 11.10
CA ARG A 206 2.89 -1.35 12.16
C ARG A 206 2.29 0.06 12.10
N LEU A 207 2.25 0.67 10.90
CA LEU A 207 1.69 2.01 10.69
C LEU A 207 0.17 2.03 10.93
N ALA A 208 -0.59 1.04 10.42
CA ALA A 208 -2.02 0.92 10.68
C ALA A 208 -2.33 0.90 12.20
N LYS A 209 -1.59 0.07 12.95
CA LYS A 209 -1.74 -0.03 14.39
C LYS A 209 -1.27 1.22 15.15
N ALA A 210 -0.26 1.91 14.64
CA ALA A 210 0.23 3.16 15.22
C ALA A 210 -0.84 4.24 15.16
N VAL A 211 -1.42 4.48 13.97
CA VAL A 211 -2.51 5.43 13.77
C VAL A 211 -3.76 5.06 14.58
N THR A 212 -4.16 3.79 14.53
CA THR A 212 -5.33 3.30 15.28
C THR A 212 -5.19 3.59 16.79
N ARG A 213 -3.98 3.37 17.35
CA ARG A 213 -3.70 3.68 18.76
C ARG A 213 -3.67 5.18 19.02
N GLN A 214 -3.09 5.98 18.13
CA GLN A 214 -3.05 7.45 18.26
C GLN A 214 -4.45 8.04 18.31
N LEU A 215 -5.39 7.47 17.56
CA LEU A 215 -6.81 7.86 17.57
C LEU A 215 -7.62 7.26 18.71
N GLY A 216 -6.96 6.67 19.72
CA GLY A 216 -7.59 6.12 20.93
C GLY A 216 -8.31 4.78 20.73
N ASN A 217 -8.19 4.16 19.55
CA ASN A 217 -8.84 2.89 19.26
C ASN A 217 -7.95 1.68 19.63
N SER A 218 -8.59 0.55 19.94
CA SER A 218 -7.88 -0.72 20.13
C SER A 218 -7.27 -1.21 18.80
N THR A 219 -6.10 -1.85 18.85
CA THR A 219 -5.43 -2.35 17.63
C THR A 219 -5.91 -3.73 17.16
N ASN A 220 -7.05 -4.19 17.64
CA ASN A 220 -7.75 -5.38 17.15
C ASN A 220 -8.60 -5.05 15.90
N SER A 221 -9.25 -6.05 15.32
CA SER A 221 -10.04 -5.86 14.09
C SER A 221 -11.19 -4.86 14.26
N LYS A 222 -11.82 -4.79 15.43
CA LYS A 222 -12.90 -3.82 15.70
C LYS A 222 -12.38 -2.38 15.68
N GLY A 223 -11.27 -2.12 16.36
CA GLY A 223 -10.67 -0.78 16.38
C GLY A 223 -10.06 -0.37 15.04
N LEU A 224 -9.38 -1.30 14.35
CA LEU A 224 -8.90 -1.05 12.99
C LEU A 224 -10.05 -0.69 12.04
N THR A 225 -11.14 -1.48 12.05
CA THR A 225 -12.31 -1.21 11.19
C THR A 225 -12.94 0.14 11.52
N SER A 226 -13.11 0.48 12.81
CA SER A 226 -13.64 1.78 13.25
C SER A 226 -12.77 2.93 12.73
N THR A 227 -11.44 2.83 12.93
CA THR A 227 -10.47 3.83 12.47
C THR A 227 -10.57 4.04 10.96
N TYR A 228 -10.55 2.96 10.16
CA TYR A 228 -10.61 3.10 8.71
C TYR A 228 -11.94 3.70 8.25
N LYS A 229 -13.06 3.28 8.84
CA LYS A 229 -14.37 3.85 8.51
C LYS A 229 -14.43 5.35 8.79
N SER A 230 -13.97 5.77 9.97
CA SER A 230 -13.95 7.18 10.36
C SER A 230 -13.06 8.03 9.43
N GLU A 231 -11.85 7.56 9.17
CA GLU A 231 -10.89 8.35 8.40
C GLU A 231 -11.22 8.40 6.90
N LEU A 232 -11.70 7.30 6.31
CA LEU A 232 -12.12 7.26 4.91
C LEU A 232 -13.39 8.08 4.67
N ALA A 233 -14.31 8.15 5.64
CA ALA A 233 -15.50 9.00 5.55
C ALA A 233 -15.14 10.49 5.41
N LYS A 234 -14.04 10.96 6.04
CA LYS A 234 -13.54 12.34 5.86
C LYS A 234 -13.15 12.65 4.41
N LEU A 235 -12.80 11.63 3.64
CA LEU A 235 -12.45 11.71 2.22
C LEU A 235 -13.67 11.45 1.31
N ASN A 236 -14.89 11.38 1.85
CA ASN A 236 -16.11 11.03 1.14
C ASN A 236 -16.06 9.66 0.44
N VAL A 237 -15.32 8.70 1.01
CA VAL A 237 -15.19 7.32 0.52
C VAL A 237 -16.20 6.42 1.20
N SER A 238 -16.98 5.67 0.42
CA SER A 238 -17.92 4.68 0.96
C SER A 238 -17.20 3.58 1.72
N THR A 239 -17.67 3.30 2.93
CA THR A 239 -17.11 2.26 3.81
C THR A 239 -18.13 1.17 4.12
N GLU A 240 -19.15 1.01 3.27
CA GLU A 240 -20.17 0.00 3.46
C GLU A 240 -19.56 -1.41 3.47
N GLY A 241 -19.91 -2.19 4.47
CA GLY A 241 -19.42 -3.56 4.67
C GLY A 241 -17.90 -3.67 4.92
N LEU A 242 -17.15 -2.55 5.01
CA LEU A 242 -15.72 -2.57 5.27
C LEU A 242 -15.39 -3.33 6.55
N ALA A 243 -14.43 -4.26 6.48
CA ALA A 243 -13.92 -5.00 7.64
C ALA A 243 -12.40 -5.16 7.55
N ILE A 244 -11.68 -4.67 8.57
CA ILE A 244 -10.22 -4.62 8.61
C ILE A 244 -9.69 -5.45 9.77
N PHE A 245 -8.86 -6.44 9.47
CA PHE A 245 -8.25 -7.36 10.44
C PHE A 245 -6.74 -7.15 10.59
N ASP A 246 -6.09 -6.55 9.59
CA ASP A 246 -4.69 -6.10 9.62
C ASP A 246 -4.49 -4.97 8.60
N GLY A 247 -3.40 -4.23 8.73
CA GLY A 247 -3.08 -3.12 7.82
C GLY A 247 -2.40 -3.54 6.52
N SER A 248 -2.01 -4.81 6.38
CA SER A 248 -1.22 -5.30 5.24
C SER A 248 -2.03 -5.96 4.13
N GLY A 249 -3.22 -6.47 4.46
CA GLY A 249 -4.06 -7.28 3.59
C GLY A 249 -3.76 -8.77 3.61
N LEU A 250 -2.97 -9.27 4.56
CA LEU A 250 -2.68 -10.71 4.70
C LEU A 250 -3.87 -11.50 5.23
N SER A 251 -4.70 -10.90 6.05
CA SER A 251 -5.88 -11.57 6.60
C SER A 251 -6.91 -11.85 5.52
N LYS A 252 -7.31 -13.11 5.40
CA LYS A 252 -8.42 -13.53 4.52
C LYS A 252 -9.78 -13.02 4.98
N LYS A 253 -9.85 -12.42 6.18
CA LYS A 253 -11.08 -11.85 6.74
C LYS A 253 -11.28 -10.39 6.35
N ASN A 254 -10.26 -9.69 5.82
CA ASN A 254 -10.42 -8.33 5.31
C ASN A 254 -11.50 -8.30 4.21
N ARG A 255 -12.34 -7.26 4.23
CA ARG A 255 -13.38 -7.05 3.22
C ARG A 255 -13.38 -5.59 2.78
N VAL A 256 -13.38 -5.38 1.47
CA VAL A 256 -13.52 -4.07 0.83
C VAL A 256 -14.16 -4.26 -0.55
N SER A 257 -14.89 -3.29 -1.03
CA SER A 257 -15.44 -3.27 -2.40
C SER A 257 -14.46 -2.63 -3.39
N ALA A 258 -14.58 -2.94 -4.66
CA ALA A 258 -13.82 -2.27 -5.71
C ALA A 258 -14.20 -0.78 -5.80
N ARG A 259 -15.47 -0.44 -5.55
CA ARG A 259 -15.95 0.94 -5.50
C ARG A 259 -15.26 1.75 -4.41
N THR A 260 -15.17 1.24 -3.17
CA THR A 260 -14.43 1.90 -2.08
C THR A 260 -13.00 2.26 -2.50
N ILE A 261 -12.33 1.38 -3.25
CA ILE A 261 -10.95 1.59 -3.68
C ILE A 261 -10.83 2.68 -4.73
N VAL A 262 -11.71 2.69 -5.76
CA VAL A 262 -11.64 3.74 -6.80
C VAL A 262 -12.07 5.09 -6.27
N GLU A 263 -13.05 5.15 -5.38
CA GLU A 263 -13.43 6.38 -4.68
C GLU A 263 -12.26 6.96 -3.91
N LEU A 264 -11.53 6.13 -3.15
CA LEU A 264 -10.31 6.55 -2.47
C LEU A 264 -9.27 7.07 -3.47
N LEU A 265 -8.93 6.30 -4.49
CA LEU A 265 -7.93 6.68 -5.48
C LEU A 265 -8.27 8.01 -6.16
N LYS A 266 -9.55 8.21 -6.52
CA LYS A 266 -10.05 9.48 -7.08
C LYS A 266 -9.90 10.64 -6.08
N ALA A 267 -10.28 10.42 -4.82
CA ALA A 267 -10.21 11.45 -3.78
C ALA A 267 -8.78 11.93 -3.49
N ILE A 268 -7.80 11.01 -3.50
CA ILE A 268 -6.42 11.33 -3.11
C ILE A 268 -5.52 11.73 -4.28
N ARG A 269 -5.94 11.56 -5.55
CA ARG A 269 -5.05 11.69 -6.73
C ARG A 269 -4.34 13.03 -6.82
N ASN A 270 -5.05 14.10 -6.60
CA ASN A 270 -4.55 15.48 -6.73
C ASN A 270 -4.32 16.17 -5.37
N ASP A 271 -4.45 15.47 -4.27
CA ASP A 271 -4.21 16.00 -2.95
C ASP A 271 -2.74 15.79 -2.55
N PRO A 272 -1.95 16.87 -2.36
CA PRO A 272 -0.52 16.76 -2.07
C PRO A 272 -0.21 16.01 -0.77
N ARG A 273 -1.16 15.93 0.17
CA ARG A 273 -1.00 15.14 1.40
C ARG A 273 -0.74 13.66 1.12
N PHE A 274 -1.27 13.16 0.00
CA PHE A 274 -1.21 11.74 -0.38
C PHE A 274 -0.23 11.47 -1.54
N ALA A 275 0.54 12.45 -1.99
CA ALA A 275 1.46 12.31 -3.14
C ALA A 275 2.39 11.07 -3.01
N ALA A 276 2.84 10.76 -1.79
CA ALA A 276 3.69 9.61 -1.51
C ALA A 276 3.05 8.25 -1.88
N ILE A 277 1.71 8.15 -1.93
CA ILE A 277 1.02 6.94 -2.38
C ILE A 277 1.20 6.77 -3.88
N TYR A 278 0.93 7.82 -4.68
CA TYR A 278 1.09 7.77 -6.13
C TYR A 278 2.56 7.53 -6.51
N GLU A 279 3.51 8.27 -5.92
CA GLU A 279 4.95 8.10 -6.12
C GLU A 279 5.43 6.67 -5.81
N GLY A 280 4.78 5.99 -4.89
CA GLY A 280 5.07 4.63 -4.49
C GLY A 280 4.44 3.55 -5.37
N LEU A 281 3.54 3.89 -6.31
CA LEU A 281 2.91 2.87 -7.14
C LEU A 281 3.93 2.20 -8.06
N PRO A 282 3.98 0.87 -8.10
CA PRO A 282 4.70 0.15 -9.13
C PRO A 282 4.23 0.53 -10.54
N ILE A 283 5.18 0.65 -11.48
CA ILE A 283 4.92 0.94 -12.89
C ILE A 283 5.02 -0.35 -13.69
N SER A 284 4.04 -0.59 -14.55
CA SER A 284 3.95 -1.78 -15.41
C SER A 284 5.22 -2.02 -16.21
N GLY A 285 5.80 -3.23 -16.09
CA GLY A 285 7.03 -3.65 -16.74
C GLY A 285 8.31 -2.96 -16.27
N GLN A 286 8.25 -2.00 -15.32
CA GLN A 286 9.39 -1.15 -14.99
C GLN A 286 9.82 -1.22 -13.53
N THR A 287 8.91 -1.08 -12.56
CA THR A 287 9.29 -0.95 -11.16
C THR A 287 8.52 -1.85 -10.20
N GLY A 288 9.06 -2.03 -9.00
CA GLY A 288 8.40 -2.66 -7.87
C GLY A 288 7.83 -4.04 -8.20
N THR A 289 6.62 -4.28 -7.72
CA THR A 289 5.93 -5.57 -7.91
C THR A 289 5.37 -5.79 -9.33
N LEU A 290 5.46 -4.79 -10.21
CA LEU A 290 5.05 -4.86 -11.62
C LEU A 290 6.22 -5.02 -12.60
N VAL A 291 7.48 -5.04 -12.15
CA VAL A 291 8.67 -5.13 -13.01
C VAL A 291 8.67 -6.33 -13.98
N LYS A 292 8.07 -7.47 -13.57
CA LYS A 292 7.93 -8.69 -14.38
C LYS A 292 6.46 -8.97 -14.76
N ARG A 293 5.71 -7.91 -15.05
CA ARG A 293 4.31 -7.99 -15.47
C ARG A 293 4.15 -7.36 -16.85
N PHE A 294 3.04 -7.60 -17.48
CA PHE A 294 2.69 -7.07 -18.81
C PHE A 294 3.52 -7.60 -19.98
N GLU A 295 4.32 -8.66 -19.81
CA GLU A 295 5.07 -9.31 -20.91
C GLU A 295 4.17 -9.79 -22.06
N LYS A 296 2.90 -10.12 -21.78
CA LYS A 296 1.87 -10.53 -22.74
C LYS A 296 0.84 -9.43 -23.04
N ALA A 297 1.14 -8.20 -22.63
CA ALA A 297 0.35 -7.00 -22.79
C ALA A 297 1.30 -5.78 -22.94
N PRO A 298 2.19 -5.81 -23.94
CA PRO A 298 3.29 -4.84 -24.05
C PRO A 298 2.82 -3.40 -24.26
N GLY A 299 1.65 -3.19 -24.85
CA GLY A 299 1.07 -1.86 -25.04
C GLY A 299 0.75 -1.10 -23.75
N ALA A 300 0.71 -1.79 -22.60
CA ALA A 300 0.49 -1.16 -21.32
C ALA A 300 1.79 -0.96 -20.49
N ILE A 301 2.96 -1.34 -21.00
CA ILE A 301 4.24 -1.15 -20.30
C ILE A 301 4.51 0.35 -20.14
N GLY A 302 4.77 0.78 -18.90
CA GLY A 302 5.00 2.19 -18.55
C GLY A 302 3.74 3.01 -18.32
N HIS A 303 2.55 2.49 -18.64
CA HIS A 303 1.28 3.23 -18.61
C HIS A 303 0.32 2.82 -17.48
N VAL A 304 0.68 1.85 -16.65
CA VAL A 304 -0.13 1.43 -15.51
C VAL A 304 0.64 1.61 -14.22
N HIS A 305 0.15 2.48 -13.35
CA HIS A 305 0.66 2.77 -12.03
C HIS A 305 -0.25 2.10 -11.01
N ALA A 306 0.14 0.95 -10.44
CA ALA A 306 -0.82 0.19 -9.65
C ALA A 306 -0.21 -0.61 -8.50
N LYS A 307 -0.98 -0.69 -7.40
CA LYS A 307 -0.72 -1.61 -6.30
C LYS A 307 -1.24 -3.00 -6.65
N THR A 308 -0.38 -4.01 -6.54
CA THR A 308 -0.75 -5.41 -6.68
C THR A 308 -1.11 -6.05 -5.35
N GLY A 309 -1.99 -7.06 -5.37
CA GLY A 309 -2.27 -7.93 -4.24
C GLY A 309 -2.26 -9.41 -4.65
N TRP A 310 -1.69 -10.24 -3.77
CA TRP A 310 -1.66 -11.68 -3.97
C TRP A 310 -1.63 -12.42 -2.63
N ILE A 311 -2.68 -13.15 -2.35
CA ILE A 311 -2.71 -14.19 -1.33
C ILE A 311 -3.44 -15.40 -1.90
N ASN A 312 -3.37 -16.54 -1.25
CA ASN A 312 -3.87 -17.85 -1.64
C ASN A 312 -4.90 -17.90 -2.81
N ARG A 313 -6.13 -17.40 -2.59
CA ARG A 313 -7.23 -17.37 -3.56
C ARG A 313 -7.51 -16.00 -4.17
N SER A 314 -6.77 -14.98 -3.77
CA SER A 314 -7.02 -13.60 -4.16
C SER A 314 -5.87 -13.05 -5.00
N VAL A 315 -6.18 -12.55 -6.19
CA VAL A 315 -5.31 -11.78 -7.08
C VAL A 315 -6.01 -10.44 -7.31
N THR A 316 -5.33 -9.34 -6.98
CA THR A 316 -5.94 -8.01 -7.02
C THR A 316 -4.99 -6.98 -7.60
N MET A 317 -5.52 -5.92 -8.18
CA MET A 317 -4.76 -4.78 -8.66
C MET A 317 -5.65 -3.54 -8.66
N ALA A 318 -5.10 -2.39 -8.24
CA ALA A 318 -5.82 -1.12 -8.27
C ALA A 318 -4.83 0.03 -8.43
N GLY A 319 -5.25 1.08 -9.14
CA GLY A 319 -4.42 2.23 -9.44
C GLY A 319 -4.93 3.02 -10.62
N TYR A 320 -4.01 3.48 -11.46
CA TYR A 320 -4.25 4.36 -12.59
C TYR A 320 -3.71 3.73 -13.86
N ALA A 321 -4.43 3.93 -14.99
CA ALA A 321 -4.00 3.55 -16.33
C ALA A 321 -4.03 4.77 -17.22
N GLU A 322 -2.91 5.06 -17.89
CA GLU A 322 -2.73 6.25 -18.72
C GLU A 322 -2.86 5.91 -20.19
N SER A 323 -3.55 6.74 -20.96
CA SER A 323 -3.70 6.63 -22.40
C SER A 323 -3.68 8.02 -23.03
N GLY A 324 -2.54 8.43 -23.57
CA GLY A 324 -2.30 9.80 -23.99
C GLY A 324 -2.38 10.75 -22.79
N ASP A 325 -3.22 11.75 -22.88
CA ASP A 325 -3.54 12.72 -21.83
C ASP A 325 -4.64 12.28 -20.86
N LYS A 326 -5.21 11.08 -21.07
CA LYS A 326 -6.31 10.52 -20.28
C LYS A 326 -5.79 9.59 -19.19
N GLU A 327 -6.29 9.77 -17.95
CA GLU A 327 -6.00 8.87 -16.83
C GLU A 327 -7.29 8.20 -16.37
N PHE A 328 -7.28 6.87 -16.35
CA PHE A 328 -8.37 6.01 -15.88
C PHE A 328 -8.07 5.50 -14.48
N VAL A 329 -9.07 5.47 -13.61
CA VAL A 329 -8.93 4.91 -12.25
C VAL A 329 -9.55 3.53 -12.22
N PHE A 330 -8.86 2.54 -11.67
CA PHE A 330 -9.37 1.18 -11.66
C PHE A 330 -9.13 0.42 -10.36
N ALA A 331 -10.01 -0.56 -10.08
CA ALA A 331 -9.82 -1.60 -9.08
C ALA A 331 -10.35 -2.94 -9.60
N ILE A 332 -9.55 -4.00 -9.45
CA ILE A 332 -9.87 -5.38 -9.86
C ILE A 332 -9.58 -6.30 -8.68
N LEU A 333 -10.62 -6.88 -8.07
CA LEU A 333 -10.55 -7.74 -6.90
C LEU A 333 -11.08 -9.15 -7.25
N ALA A 334 -10.19 -10.05 -7.67
CA ALA A 334 -10.52 -11.43 -8.00
C ALA A 334 -10.11 -12.34 -6.82
N ASP A 335 -11.03 -12.68 -5.93
CA ASP A 335 -10.77 -13.39 -4.68
C ASP A 335 -11.32 -14.83 -4.61
N ASN A 336 -11.83 -15.31 -5.73
CA ASN A 336 -12.32 -16.70 -5.87
C ASN A 336 -11.47 -17.54 -6.83
N ILE A 337 -10.18 -17.23 -6.93
CA ILE A 337 -9.24 -17.93 -7.80
C ILE A 337 -8.87 -19.29 -7.19
N THR A 338 -8.81 -20.33 -8.05
CA THR A 338 -8.28 -21.65 -7.63
C THR A 338 -6.87 -21.47 -7.05
N PRO A 339 -6.57 -22.05 -5.85
CA PRO A 339 -5.34 -21.75 -5.12
C PRO A 339 -4.11 -22.50 -5.65
N ASN A 340 -3.83 -22.36 -6.94
CA ASN A 340 -2.64 -22.88 -7.59
C ASN A 340 -1.96 -21.78 -8.43
N LEU A 341 -0.68 -21.97 -8.74
CA LEU A 341 0.13 -20.97 -9.44
C LEU A 341 -0.39 -20.69 -10.86
N ARG A 342 -0.84 -21.73 -11.59
CA ARG A 342 -1.37 -21.63 -12.96
C ARG A 342 -2.59 -20.72 -13.03
N SER A 343 -3.59 -20.94 -12.16
CA SER A 343 -4.83 -20.14 -12.12
C SER A 343 -4.56 -18.70 -11.70
N ARG A 344 -3.71 -18.47 -10.70
CA ARG A 344 -3.33 -17.13 -10.27
C ARG A 344 -2.57 -16.37 -11.35
N ASN A 345 -1.66 -17.02 -12.08
CA ASN A 345 -0.98 -16.38 -13.20
C ASN A 345 -1.92 -16.14 -14.39
N ALA A 346 -2.92 -16.99 -14.60
CA ALA A 346 -3.95 -16.76 -15.62
C ALA A 346 -4.80 -15.52 -15.28
N ALA A 347 -5.19 -15.35 -14.01
CA ALA A 347 -5.90 -14.15 -13.54
C ALA A 347 -5.05 -12.89 -13.73
N ARG A 348 -3.75 -12.93 -13.41
CA ARG A 348 -2.81 -11.81 -13.63
C ARG A 348 -2.79 -11.39 -15.09
N ARG A 349 -2.62 -12.35 -16.01
CA ARG A 349 -2.61 -12.08 -17.46
C ARG A 349 -3.94 -11.53 -17.96
N ALA A 350 -5.06 -11.96 -17.39
CA ALA A 350 -6.38 -11.40 -17.74
C ALA A 350 -6.50 -9.93 -17.33
N MET A 351 -6.01 -9.58 -16.13
CA MET A 351 -5.94 -8.17 -15.70
C MET A 351 -5.03 -7.33 -16.61
N ASP A 352 -3.83 -7.86 -16.94
CA ASP A 352 -2.88 -7.16 -17.81
C ASP A 352 -3.50 -6.84 -19.19
N LYS A 353 -4.24 -7.81 -19.77
CA LYS A 353 -4.92 -7.61 -21.06
C LYS A 353 -6.09 -6.62 -20.99
N LEU A 354 -6.85 -6.62 -19.91
CA LEU A 354 -7.91 -5.61 -19.72
C LEU A 354 -7.30 -4.21 -19.69
N LEU A 355 -6.23 -4.03 -18.92
CA LEU A 355 -5.57 -2.73 -18.80
C LEU A 355 -4.87 -2.30 -20.11
N GLU A 356 -4.27 -3.22 -20.84
CA GLU A 356 -3.76 -2.95 -22.18
C GLU A 356 -4.85 -2.46 -23.14
N ALA A 357 -6.04 -3.10 -23.12
CA ALA A 357 -7.15 -2.68 -23.95
C ALA A 357 -7.64 -1.26 -23.59
N ILE A 358 -7.59 -0.86 -22.32
CA ILE A 358 -7.90 0.51 -21.87
C ILE A 358 -6.84 1.50 -22.38
N VAL A 359 -5.55 1.17 -22.20
CA VAL A 359 -4.43 2.02 -22.61
C VAL A 359 -4.41 2.24 -24.13
N ILE A 360 -4.63 1.18 -24.95
CA ILE A 360 -4.58 1.27 -26.39
C ILE A 360 -5.89 1.80 -26.98
N GLY A 361 -7.04 1.39 -26.40
CA GLY A 361 -8.38 1.66 -26.97
C GLY A 361 -8.76 3.13 -27.04
N SER A 362 -8.21 3.97 -26.17
CA SER A 362 -8.47 5.41 -26.20
C SER A 362 -7.65 6.17 -27.28
N HIS A 363 -6.63 5.54 -27.87
CA HIS A 363 -5.88 6.09 -29.01
C HIS A 363 -6.61 5.91 -30.35
N GLN A 364 -7.62 5.02 -30.45
CA GLN A 364 -8.37 4.78 -31.69
C GLN A 364 -9.58 5.70 -31.88
N THR A 365 -9.77 6.69 -31.00
CA THR A 365 -10.89 7.65 -31.01
C THR A 365 -10.47 9.09 -31.31
N LEU A 366 -9.39 9.28 -32.10
CA LEU A 366 -9.00 10.56 -32.72
C LEU A 366 -9.27 10.54 -34.21
#